data_77cd0a06cc021ba5568d2869e22d8455
#
_entry.id   77cd0a06cc021ba5568d2869e22d8455
#
_cell.length_a   1.000
_cell.length_b   1.000
_cell.length_c   1.000
_cell.angle_alpha   90.00
_cell.angle_beta   90.00
_cell.angle_gamma   90.00
#
_symmetry.space_group_name_H-M   'P 1'
#
loop_
_entity.id
_entity.type
_entity.pdbx_description
1 polymer ?
#
loop_
_entity_poly.entity_id
_entity_poly.type
_entity_poly.pdbx_seq_one_letter_code
_entity_poly.pdbx_strand_id
1 'polypeptide(L)'
;MIRILRPIFAVLVVWAFAGLGAAQQVVDKMVATVNAGVRTDLITYSDLMWQLALQPHTVLDNPTSDDLNRAMRLLIDQRLILQEAEKIPTIVPTQKELNDARDELVRNFTSPLEFQQRLQRVGMTSEKLTEIVEQRLKMEKYLDFRFRNFVVISQKEIADYYREVYTPRVQTRFPGRIVPPLEQVRGEIEKTLMEAKIESDTDAFLDTARERAEIVVLNPV
;
A
#
# COMPACT_ATOMS: atom_id res chain seq x y z
N MET A 1 30.04 23.06 68.44
CA MET A 1 28.76 22.70 67.80
C MET A 1 28.82 22.93 66.31
N ILE A 2 29.67 22.26 65.56
CA ILE A 2 29.69 22.29 64.07
C ILE A 2 30.30 20.96 63.58
N ARG A 3 29.52 19.87 63.49
CA ARG A 3 30.03 18.63 62.91
C ARG A 3 28.96 17.66 62.36
N ILE A 4 27.72 18.10 62.06
CA ILE A 4 26.64 17.19 61.61
C ILE A 4 26.08 17.55 60.20
N LEU A 5 26.69 18.49 59.47
CA LEU A 5 26.09 18.95 58.20
C LEU A 5 26.79 18.43 56.93
N ARG A 6 27.74 17.50 57.01
CA ARG A 6 28.52 17.03 55.86
C ARG A 6 28.01 15.78 55.10
N PRO A 7 27.17 14.89 55.66
CA PRO A 7 26.74 13.72 54.87
C PRO A 7 25.46 13.93 54.03
N ILE A 8 24.67 14.98 54.28
CA ILE A 8 23.40 15.19 53.57
C ILE A 8 23.62 15.74 52.14
N PHE A 9 24.70 16.45 51.87
CA PHE A 9 25.00 17.01 50.55
C PHE A 9 25.51 15.96 49.55
N ALA A 10 26.14 14.89 50.03
CA ALA A 10 26.67 13.84 49.17
C ALA A 10 25.56 12.86 48.64
N VAL A 11 24.43 12.71 49.34
CA VAL A 11 23.33 11.83 48.91
C VAL A 11 22.44 12.49 47.88
N LEU A 12 22.35 13.83 47.84
CA LEU A 12 21.51 14.57 46.90
C LEU A 12 22.11 14.65 45.48
N VAL A 13 23.45 14.51 45.34
CA VAL A 13 24.14 14.53 44.04
C VAL A 13 24.03 13.20 43.29
N VAL A 14 23.85 12.06 44.02
CA VAL A 14 23.75 10.76 43.38
C VAL A 14 22.38 10.51 42.75
N TRP A 15 21.34 11.23 43.16
CA TRP A 15 19.98 11.09 42.57
C TRP A 15 19.77 11.93 41.31
N ALA A 16 20.67 12.87 40.99
CA ALA A 16 20.53 13.69 39.78
C ALA A 16 21.03 13.01 38.48
N PHE A 17 21.71 11.86 38.56
CA PHE A 17 22.23 11.12 37.41
C PHE A 17 21.36 9.93 36.95
N ALA A 18 20.27 9.64 37.63
CA ALA A 18 19.41 8.49 37.30
C ALA A 18 18.38 8.78 36.19
N GLY A 19 18.43 9.94 35.53
CA GLY A 19 17.40 10.40 34.58
C GLY A 19 17.80 10.50 33.10
N LEU A 20 19.02 10.10 32.73
CA LEU A 20 19.41 10.01 31.32
C LEU A 20 19.20 8.57 30.84
N GLY A 21 17.97 8.11 30.87
CA GLY A 21 17.54 7.02 29.99
C GLY A 21 17.71 7.50 28.57
N ALA A 22 18.83 7.15 27.91
CA ALA A 22 18.97 7.33 26.48
C ALA A 22 17.75 6.62 25.87
N ALA A 23 16.79 7.39 25.36
CA ALA A 23 15.76 6.86 24.49
C ALA A 23 16.51 6.15 23.36
N GLN A 24 16.52 4.82 23.41
CA GLN A 24 17.14 4.02 22.37
C GLN A 24 16.32 4.28 21.12
N GLN A 25 16.83 5.17 20.28
CA GLN A 25 16.22 5.48 19.00
C GLN A 25 16.32 4.19 18.17
N VAL A 26 15.23 3.46 18.11
CA VAL A 26 15.15 2.27 17.27
C VAL A 26 15.35 2.76 15.84
N VAL A 27 16.57 2.56 15.32
CA VAL A 27 16.87 2.84 13.91
C VAL A 27 16.14 1.78 13.09
N ASP A 28 15.17 2.21 12.29
CA ASP A 28 14.42 1.32 11.42
C ASP A 28 15.36 0.64 10.40
N LYS A 29 15.20 -0.66 10.22
CA LYS A 29 16.05 -1.45 9.32
C LYS A 29 15.73 -1.09 7.87
N MET A 30 16.69 -0.55 7.14
CA MET A 30 16.56 -0.34 5.69
C MET A 30 16.56 -1.70 4.96
N VAL A 31 15.57 -1.91 4.11
CA VAL A 31 15.37 -3.16 3.37
C VAL A 31 15.74 -3.00 1.90
N ALA A 32 15.30 -1.94 1.26
CA ALA A 32 15.61 -1.67 -0.14
C ALA A 32 15.65 -0.17 -0.45
N THR A 33 16.24 0.17 -1.60
CA THR A 33 16.17 1.50 -2.21
C THR A 33 15.62 1.39 -3.62
N VAL A 34 14.89 2.43 -4.05
CA VAL A 34 14.30 2.55 -5.39
C VAL A 34 14.58 3.92 -5.96
N ASN A 35 15.28 3.99 -7.10
CA ASN A 35 15.58 5.23 -7.81
C ASN A 35 15.16 5.10 -9.28
N ALA A 36 14.09 5.79 -9.66
CA ALA A 36 13.61 5.89 -11.04
C ALA A 36 14.04 7.21 -11.73
N GLY A 37 15.15 7.79 -11.29
CA GLY A 37 15.74 8.99 -11.89
C GLY A 37 15.18 10.32 -11.35
N VAL A 38 14.23 10.32 -10.42
CA VAL A 38 13.70 11.52 -9.75
C VAL A 38 14.38 11.72 -8.39
N ARG A 39 14.35 10.67 -7.58
CA ARG A 39 14.96 10.61 -6.25
C ARG A 39 15.20 9.15 -5.86
N THR A 40 15.95 8.96 -4.78
CA THR A 40 16.08 7.64 -4.15
C THR A 40 15.10 7.52 -3.00
N ASP A 41 14.11 6.65 -3.12
CA ASP A 41 13.19 6.29 -2.04
C ASP A 41 13.75 5.13 -1.22
N LEU A 42 13.59 5.21 0.09
CA LEU A 42 13.94 4.13 1.01
C LEU A 42 12.70 3.30 1.31
N ILE A 43 12.90 1.99 1.43
CA ILE A 43 11.91 1.06 1.97
C ILE A 43 12.51 0.47 3.24
N THR A 44 11.79 0.61 4.35
CA THR A 44 12.20 0.12 5.65
C THR A 44 11.39 -1.09 6.08
N TYR A 45 11.84 -1.77 7.14
CA TYR A 45 11.08 -2.87 7.73
C TYR A 45 9.73 -2.40 8.27
N SER A 46 9.65 -1.19 8.85
CA SER A 46 8.38 -0.60 9.26
C SER A 46 7.43 -0.39 8.09
N ASP A 47 7.91 0.02 6.91
CA ASP A 47 7.07 0.14 5.71
C ASP A 47 6.45 -1.21 5.32
N LEU A 48 7.23 -2.33 5.42
CA LEU A 48 6.70 -3.67 5.17
C LEU A 48 5.60 -4.03 6.16
N MET A 49 5.84 -3.79 7.46
CA MET A 49 4.87 -4.07 8.52
C MET A 49 3.61 -3.22 8.37
N TRP A 50 3.74 -1.94 7.97
CA TRP A 50 2.59 -1.08 7.68
C TRP A 50 1.80 -1.58 6.47
N GLN A 51 2.49 -2.01 5.42
CA GLN A 51 1.83 -2.60 4.24
C GLN A 51 1.04 -3.85 4.62
N LEU A 52 1.60 -4.74 5.45
CA LEU A 52 0.91 -5.93 5.96
C LEU A 52 -0.26 -5.57 6.88
N ALA A 53 -0.12 -4.55 7.74
CA ALA A 53 -1.18 -4.12 8.64
C ALA A 53 -2.41 -3.58 7.91
N LEU A 54 -2.21 -2.98 6.73
CA LEU A 54 -3.27 -2.46 5.88
C LEU A 54 -3.92 -3.53 4.98
N GLN A 55 -3.50 -4.80 5.08
CA GLN A 55 -4.12 -5.93 4.40
C GLN A 55 -4.93 -6.76 5.41
N PRO A 56 -6.25 -6.97 5.20
CA PRO A 56 -7.04 -7.84 6.07
C PRO A 56 -6.49 -9.27 6.07
N HIS A 57 -6.69 -9.97 7.18
CA HIS A 57 -6.31 -11.38 7.37
C HIS A 57 -4.81 -11.71 7.32
N THR A 58 -3.92 -10.71 7.21
CA THR A 58 -2.48 -10.92 7.24
C THR A 58 -1.98 -11.06 8.67
N VAL A 59 -1.08 -12.01 8.93
CA VAL A 59 -0.44 -12.21 10.24
C VAL A 59 0.61 -11.12 10.45
N LEU A 60 0.55 -10.44 11.62
CA LEU A 60 1.50 -9.39 11.99
C LEU A 60 2.55 -9.86 13.00
N ASP A 61 2.21 -10.89 13.79
CA ASP A 61 3.14 -11.49 14.74
C ASP A 61 3.97 -12.54 14.01
N ASN A 62 5.26 -12.27 13.81
CA ASN A 62 6.18 -13.12 13.04
C ASN A 62 5.71 -13.39 11.59
N PRO A 63 5.59 -12.38 10.74
CA PRO A 63 5.26 -12.58 9.33
C PRO A 63 6.32 -13.47 8.66
N THR A 64 5.89 -14.29 7.71
CA THR A 64 6.82 -15.15 6.97
C THR A 64 7.71 -14.32 6.03
N SER A 65 8.88 -14.85 5.66
CA SER A 65 9.72 -14.23 4.63
C SER A 65 8.97 -14.03 3.31
N ASP A 66 8.05 -14.92 2.96
CA ASP A 66 7.22 -14.78 1.77
C ASP A 66 6.26 -13.58 1.87
N ASP A 67 5.66 -13.35 3.05
CA ASP A 67 4.79 -12.18 3.28
C ASP A 67 5.59 -10.88 3.17
N LEU A 68 6.76 -10.82 3.81
CA LEU A 68 7.64 -9.67 3.77
C LEU A 68 8.17 -9.40 2.34
N ASN A 69 8.57 -10.44 1.62
CA ASN A 69 9.02 -10.31 0.23
C ASN A 69 7.89 -9.87 -0.71
N ARG A 70 6.65 -10.32 -0.50
CA ARG A 70 5.49 -9.80 -1.26
C ARG A 70 5.23 -8.33 -0.95
N ALA A 71 5.26 -7.94 0.33
CA ALA A 71 5.12 -6.55 0.73
C ALA A 71 6.24 -5.67 0.13
N MET A 72 7.48 -6.14 0.14
CA MET A 72 8.62 -5.43 -0.46
C MET A 72 8.42 -5.21 -1.96
N ARG A 73 8.08 -6.25 -2.73
CA ARG A 73 7.82 -6.10 -4.17
C ARG A 73 6.71 -5.09 -4.44
N LEU A 74 5.60 -5.17 -3.70
CA LEU A 74 4.50 -4.22 -3.84
C LEU A 74 4.93 -2.79 -3.53
N LEU A 75 5.74 -2.56 -2.49
CA LEU A 75 6.24 -1.24 -2.16
C LEU A 75 7.22 -0.71 -3.22
N ILE A 76 8.07 -1.56 -3.81
CA ILE A 76 8.91 -1.17 -4.94
C ILE A 76 8.06 -0.65 -6.09
N ASP A 77 7.02 -1.39 -6.49
CA ASP A 77 6.11 -0.98 -7.56
C ASP A 77 5.38 0.32 -7.24
N GLN A 78 4.91 0.47 -6.01
CA GLN A 78 4.30 1.70 -5.53
C GLN A 78 5.27 2.90 -5.62
N ARG A 79 6.54 2.74 -5.25
CA ARG A 79 7.54 3.81 -5.37
C ARG A 79 7.79 4.19 -6.83
N LEU A 80 7.85 3.22 -7.75
CA LEU A 80 8.00 3.48 -9.18
C LEU A 80 6.83 4.29 -9.73
N ILE A 81 5.59 3.87 -9.43
CA ILE A 81 4.38 4.59 -9.87
C ILE A 81 4.34 6.00 -9.26
N LEU A 82 4.65 6.14 -7.97
CA LEU A 82 4.59 7.42 -7.26
C LEU A 82 5.60 8.42 -7.83
N GLN A 83 6.84 7.99 -8.12
CA GLN A 83 7.84 8.86 -8.74
C GLN A 83 7.41 9.34 -10.13
N GLU A 84 6.70 8.53 -10.91
CA GLU A 84 6.11 8.95 -12.18
C GLU A 84 4.91 9.89 -11.98
N ALA A 85 4.05 9.62 -10.99
CA ALA A 85 2.90 10.46 -10.66
C ALA A 85 3.33 11.87 -10.23
N GLU A 86 4.44 12.00 -9.50
CA GLU A 86 4.97 13.28 -9.02
C GLU A 86 5.50 14.18 -10.14
N LYS A 87 5.79 13.63 -11.33
CA LYS A 87 6.13 14.44 -12.51
C LYS A 87 4.93 15.24 -13.05
N ILE A 88 3.70 14.93 -12.56
CA ILE A 88 2.45 15.58 -12.99
C ILE A 88 1.84 16.35 -11.80
N PRO A 89 2.16 17.66 -11.64
CA PRO A 89 1.76 18.43 -10.47
C PRO A 89 0.25 18.58 -10.26
N THR A 90 -0.55 18.31 -11.28
CA THR A 90 -2.02 18.42 -11.23
C THR A 90 -2.70 17.21 -10.60
N ILE A 91 -1.98 16.12 -10.36
CA ILE A 91 -2.50 14.91 -9.70
C ILE A 91 -2.44 15.10 -8.18
N VAL A 92 -3.45 15.78 -7.64
CA VAL A 92 -3.58 16.04 -6.20
C VAL A 92 -4.93 15.50 -5.72
N PRO A 93 -4.95 14.61 -4.72
CA PRO A 93 -6.19 14.18 -4.07
C PRO A 93 -6.86 15.32 -3.30
N THR A 94 -8.18 15.39 -3.35
CA THR A 94 -8.97 16.31 -2.53
C THR A 94 -9.16 15.73 -1.12
N GLN A 95 -9.48 16.58 -0.14
CA GLN A 95 -9.78 16.13 1.22
C GLN A 95 -10.97 15.15 1.28
N LYS A 96 -11.96 15.33 0.41
CA LYS A 96 -13.08 14.40 0.31
C LYS A 96 -12.63 13.01 -0.14
N GLU A 97 -11.82 12.91 -1.18
CA GLU A 97 -11.26 11.64 -1.67
C GLU A 97 -10.41 10.95 -0.60
N LEU A 98 -9.60 11.70 0.15
CA LEU A 98 -8.82 11.16 1.27
C LEU A 98 -9.72 10.55 2.35
N ASN A 99 -10.80 11.22 2.72
CA ASN A 99 -11.75 10.72 3.71
C ASN A 99 -12.48 9.47 3.19
N ASP A 100 -12.97 9.51 1.95
CA ASP A 100 -13.68 8.40 1.32
C ASP A 100 -12.79 7.14 1.22
N ALA A 101 -11.52 7.32 0.79
CA ALA A 101 -10.55 6.22 0.68
C ALA A 101 -10.17 5.63 2.05
N ARG A 102 -10.05 6.48 3.08
CA ARG A 102 -9.82 6.01 4.45
C ARG A 102 -11.00 5.19 4.96
N ASP A 103 -12.24 5.66 4.74
CA ASP A 103 -13.45 4.95 5.15
C ASP A 103 -13.60 3.62 4.40
N GLU A 104 -13.25 3.58 3.12
CA GLU A 104 -13.23 2.36 2.33
C GLU A 104 -12.19 1.36 2.86
N LEU A 105 -10.99 1.84 3.17
CA LEU A 105 -9.94 1.01 3.77
C LEU A 105 -10.42 0.36 5.07
N VAL A 106 -11.07 1.13 5.96
CA VAL A 106 -11.63 0.60 7.22
C VAL A 106 -12.70 -0.46 6.97
N ARG A 107 -13.55 -0.28 5.95
CA ARG A 107 -14.62 -1.25 5.61
C ARG A 107 -14.10 -2.62 5.16
N ASN A 108 -12.84 -2.72 4.72
CA ASN A 108 -12.22 -3.99 4.34
C ASN A 108 -11.89 -4.88 5.55
N PHE A 109 -11.97 -4.35 6.76
CA PHE A 109 -11.71 -5.10 8.00
C PHE A 109 -13.04 -5.50 8.66
N THR A 110 -12.99 -6.54 9.51
CA THR A 110 -14.17 -7.05 10.23
C THR A 110 -14.82 -5.99 11.10
N SER A 111 -14.01 -5.07 11.65
CA SER A 111 -14.49 -3.94 12.44
C SER A 111 -13.49 -2.78 12.46
N PRO A 112 -13.95 -1.55 12.73
CA PRO A 112 -13.05 -0.41 12.95
C PRO A 112 -12.09 -0.62 14.13
N LEU A 113 -12.50 -1.39 15.15
CA LEU A 113 -11.65 -1.71 16.29
C LEU A 113 -10.48 -2.62 15.87
N GLU A 114 -10.75 -3.65 15.06
CA GLU A 114 -9.69 -4.52 14.51
C GLU A 114 -8.69 -3.69 13.71
N PHE A 115 -9.17 -2.82 12.82
CA PHE A 115 -8.30 -1.92 12.06
C PHE A 115 -7.40 -1.09 12.97
N GLN A 116 -7.95 -0.43 13.99
CA GLN A 116 -7.16 0.38 14.94
C GLN A 116 -6.13 -0.46 15.70
N GLN A 117 -6.51 -1.65 16.17
CA GLN A 117 -5.60 -2.56 16.87
C GLN A 117 -4.43 -2.98 15.97
N ARG A 118 -4.68 -3.22 14.67
CA ARG A 118 -3.62 -3.56 13.71
C ARG A 118 -2.63 -2.39 13.51
N LEU A 119 -3.14 -1.16 13.38
CA LEU A 119 -2.27 0.03 13.27
C LEU A 119 -1.41 0.23 14.52
N GLN A 120 -2.00 0.10 15.71
CA GLN A 120 -1.28 0.22 16.98
C GLN A 120 -0.18 -0.83 17.11
N ARG A 121 -0.46 -2.07 16.69
CA ARG A 121 0.50 -3.20 16.76
C ARG A 121 1.77 -2.94 15.97
N VAL A 122 1.68 -2.22 14.87
CA VAL A 122 2.84 -1.87 14.02
C VAL A 122 3.34 -0.44 14.24
N GLY A 123 2.84 0.25 15.26
CA GLY A 123 3.23 1.64 15.58
C GLY A 123 2.88 2.66 14.48
N MET A 124 1.85 2.40 13.67
CA MET A 124 1.43 3.34 12.62
C MET A 124 0.66 4.50 13.24
N THR A 125 1.13 5.73 13.02
CA THR A 125 0.43 6.95 13.45
C THR A 125 -0.68 7.35 12.46
N SER A 126 -1.59 8.22 12.90
CA SER A 126 -2.65 8.79 12.04
C SER A 126 -2.07 9.56 10.86
N GLU A 127 -0.98 10.28 11.07
CA GLU A 127 -0.29 11.08 10.06
C GLU A 127 0.31 10.16 8.99
N LYS A 128 0.99 9.08 9.42
CA LYS A 128 1.55 8.08 8.50
C LYS A 128 0.46 7.37 7.70
N LEU A 129 -0.66 7.01 8.33
CA LEU A 129 -1.81 6.44 7.61
C LEU A 129 -2.34 7.42 6.55
N THR A 130 -2.48 8.71 6.90
CA THR A 130 -2.95 9.72 5.96
C THR A 130 -1.98 9.89 4.78
N GLU A 131 -0.68 9.91 5.03
CA GLU A 131 0.37 9.95 4.00
C GLU A 131 0.25 8.74 3.05
N ILE A 132 0.11 7.53 3.59
CA ILE A 132 -0.03 6.31 2.77
C ILE A 132 -1.30 6.35 1.92
N VAL A 133 -2.43 6.79 2.48
CA VAL A 133 -3.70 6.93 1.74
C VAL A 133 -3.56 7.97 0.62
N GLU A 134 -2.91 9.11 0.89
CA GLU A 134 -2.65 10.13 -0.12
C GLU A 134 -1.77 9.61 -1.26
N GLN A 135 -0.69 8.89 -0.93
CA GLN A 135 0.18 8.27 -1.94
C GLN A 135 -0.59 7.26 -2.80
N ARG A 136 -1.45 6.41 -2.21
CA ARG A 136 -2.28 5.45 -2.94
C ARG A 136 -3.24 6.15 -3.90
N LEU A 137 -3.91 7.19 -3.45
CA LEU A 137 -4.79 7.98 -4.32
C LEU A 137 -4.04 8.68 -5.47
N LYS A 138 -2.85 9.20 -5.19
CA LYS A 138 -2.00 9.77 -6.27
C LYS A 138 -1.65 8.73 -7.31
N MET A 139 -1.26 7.52 -6.89
CA MET A 139 -0.97 6.42 -7.81
C MET A 139 -2.20 6.01 -8.62
N GLU A 140 -3.36 5.85 -7.97
CA GLU A 140 -4.62 5.52 -8.66
C GLU A 140 -4.98 6.57 -9.72
N LYS A 141 -4.98 7.85 -9.34
CA LYS A 141 -5.25 8.95 -10.27
C LYS A 141 -4.25 9.00 -11.43
N TYR A 142 -2.98 8.68 -11.17
CA TYR A 142 -1.96 8.61 -12.21
C TYR A 142 -2.24 7.47 -13.20
N LEU A 143 -2.54 6.28 -12.71
CA LEU A 143 -2.86 5.13 -13.54
C LEU A 143 -4.14 5.36 -14.35
N ASP A 144 -5.16 5.96 -13.75
CA ASP A 144 -6.38 6.37 -14.46
C ASP A 144 -6.07 7.39 -15.56
N PHE A 145 -5.29 8.42 -15.26
CA PHE A 145 -4.89 9.42 -16.24
C PHE A 145 -4.09 8.81 -17.39
N ARG A 146 -3.16 7.90 -17.08
CA ARG A 146 -2.24 7.32 -18.06
C ARG A 146 -2.88 6.26 -18.94
N PHE A 147 -3.77 5.44 -18.38
CA PHE A 147 -4.28 4.24 -19.05
C PHE A 147 -5.77 4.32 -19.33
N ARG A 148 -6.62 4.60 -18.35
CA ARG A 148 -8.09 4.51 -18.48
C ARG A 148 -8.63 5.34 -19.64
N ASN A 149 -8.11 6.53 -19.86
CA ASN A 149 -8.58 7.43 -20.94
C ASN A 149 -8.24 6.95 -22.33
N PHE A 150 -7.34 5.99 -22.50
CA PHE A 150 -6.88 5.46 -23.78
C PHE A 150 -7.37 4.04 -24.08
N VAL A 151 -7.99 3.38 -23.09
CA VAL A 151 -8.55 2.04 -23.28
C VAL A 151 -9.84 2.13 -24.08
N VAL A 152 -9.87 1.44 -25.22
CA VAL A 152 -11.07 1.27 -26.04
C VAL A 152 -11.41 -0.22 -26.11
N ILE A 153 -12.63 -0.56 -25.74
CA ILE A 153 -13.16 -1.92 -25.83
C ILE A 153 -14.08 -1.99 -27.05
N SER A 154 -13.72 -2.84 -28.02
CA SER A 154 -14.49 -3.05 -29.24
C SER A 154 -15.71 -3.93 -29.01
N GLN A 155 -16.73 -3.79 -29.86
CA GLN A 155 -17.92 -4.65 -29.85
C GLN A 155 -17.56 -6.12 -30.03
N LYS A 156 -16.51 -6.40 -30.79
CA LYS A 156 -16.02 -7.78 -31.01
C LYS A 156 -15.45 -8.37 -29.73
N GLU A 157 -14.63 -7.62 -28.97
CA GLU A 157 -14.08 -8.08 -27.68
C GLU A 157 -15.20 -8.39 -26.68
N ILE A 158 -16.24 -7.54 -26.62
CA ILE A 158 -17.41 -7.79 -25.74
C ILE A 158 -18.15 -9.06 -26.15
N ALA A 159 -18.40 -9.27 -27.45
CA ALA A 159 -19.10 -10.44 -27.95
C ALA A 159 -18.28 -11.73 -27.76
N ASP A 160 -16.96 -11.67 -27.98
CA ASP A 160 -16.06 -12.80 -27.81
C ASP A 160 -15.98 -13.18 -26.32
N TYR A 161 -15.81 -12.21 -25.41
CA TYR A 161 -15.79 -12.46 -23.96
C TYR A 161 -17.12 -13.06 -23.46
N TYR A 162 -18.25 -12.53 -23.95
CA TYR A 162 -19.56 -13.08 -23.60
C TYR A 162 -19.69 -14.55 -24.00
N ARG A 163 -19.28 -14.91 -25.23
CA ARG A 163 -19.38 -16.26 -25.77
C ARG A 163 -18.39 -17.23 -25.09
N GLU A 164 -17.14 -16.80 -24.94
CA GLU A 164 -16.02 -17.68 -24.59
C GLU A 164 -15.74 -17.75 -23.09
N VAL A 165 -16.10 -16.71 -22.33
CA VAL A 165 -15.81 -16.60 -20.90
C VAL A 165 -17.07 -16.50 -20.06
N TYR A 166 -17.93 -15.51 -20.32
CA TYR A 166 -19.08 -15.22 -19.48
C TYR A 166 -20.11 -16.38 -19.48
N THR A 167 -20.52 -16.80 -20.66
CA THR A 167 -21.52 -17.87 -20.82
C THR A 167 -21.10 -19.21 -20.19
N PRO A 168 -19.89 -19.75 -20.46
CA PRO A 168 -19.43 -20.98 -19.82
C PRO A 168 -19.32 -20.84 -18.30
N ARG A 169 -18.83 -19.69 -17.82
CA ARG A 169 -18.69 -19.42 -16.37
C ARG A 169 -20.05 -19.44 -15.65
N VAL A 170 -21.07 -18.80 -16.24
CA VAL A 170 -22.43 -18.80 -15.67
C VAL A 170 -23.02 -20.21 -15.66
N GLN A 171 -22.87 -20.97 -16.75
CA GLN A 171 -23.37 -22.33 -16.85
C GLN A 171 -22.70 -23.29 -15.85
N THR A 172 -21.38 -23.15 -15.66
CA THR A 172 -20.63 -23.97 -14.69
C THR A 172 -20.97 -23.60 -13.24
N ARG A 173 -21.09 -22.31 -12.94
CA ARG A 173 -21.37 -21.85 -11.57
C ARG A 173 -22.81 -22.05 -11.13
N PHE A 174 -23.76 -22.01 -12.09
CA PHE A 174 -25.19 -22.12 -11.85
C PHE A 174 -25.83 -23.05 -12.86
N PRO A 175 -25.65 -24.38 -12.74
CA PRO A 175 -26.23 -25.36 -13.67
C PRO A 175 -27.74 -25.20 -13.79
N GLY A 176 -28.25 -25.12 -15.02
CA GLY A 176 -29.70 -24.99 -15.30
C GLY A 176 -30.24 -23.56 -15.24
N ARG A 177 -29.41 -22.54 -14.87
CA ARG A 177 -29.83 -21.15 -14.93
C ARG A 177 -29.75 -20.63 -16.37
N ILE A 178 -30.75 -19.84 -16.78
CA ILE A 178 -30.72 -19.15 -18.07
C ILE A 178 -29.62 -18.10 -18.04
N VAL A 179 -28.71 -18.14 -19.02
CA VAL A 179 -27.68 -17.13 -19.20
C VAL A 179 -28.34 -15.81 -19.62
N PRO A 180 -28.11 -14.68 -18.93
CA PRO A 180 -28.63 -13.38 -19.34
C PRO A 180 -28.16 -13.02 -20.77
N PRO A 181 -29.00 -12.42 -21.61
CA PRO A 181 -28.57 -11.98 -22.94
C PRO A 181 -27.47 -10.90 -22.84
N LEU A 182 -26.65 -10.83 -23.90
CA LEU A 182 -25.50 -9.91 -23.95
C LEU A 182 -25.86 -8.45 -23.61
N GLU A 183 -26.99 -7.98 -24.06
CA GLU A 183 -27.47 -6.60 -23.84
C GLU A 183 -27.64 -6.25 -22.36
N GLN A 184 -28.03 -7.23 -21.54
CA GLN A 184 -28.21 -7.01 -20.09
C GLN A 184 -26.87 -6.96 -19.33
N VAL A 185 -25.86 -7.65 -19.83
CA VAL A 185 -24.55 -7.79 -19.14
C VAL A 185 -23.42 -7.06 -19.86
N ARG A 186 -23.75 -6.37 -20.96
CA ARG A 186 -22.78 -5.62 -21.77
C ARG A 186 -21.92 -4.68 -20.93
N GLY A 187 -22.54 -3.84 -20.08
CA GLY A 187 -21.80 -2.87 -19.26
C GLY A 187 -20.90 -3.53 -18.22
N GLU A 188 -21.31 -4.68 -17.66
CA GLU A 188 -20.48 -5.49 -16.76
C GLU A 188 -19.26 -6.05 -17.49
N ILE A 189 -19.48 -6.61 -18.69
CA ILE A 189 -18.40 -7.17 -19.51
C ILE A 189 -17.43 -6.08 -19.97
N GLU A 190 -17.94 -4.94 -20.44
CA GLU A 190 -17.12 -3.81 -20.88
C GLU A 190 -16.24 -3.31 -19.73
N LYS A 191 -16.81 -3.15 -18.53
CA LYS A 191 -16.06 -2.78 -17.34
C LYS A 191 -14.97 -3.81 -17.01
N THR A 192 -15.30 -5.11 -17.03
CA THR A 192 -14.35 -6.19 -16.77
C THR A 192 -13.18 -6.19 -17.76
N LEU A 193 -13.48 -6.01 -19.05
CA LEU A 193 -12.47 -5.95 -20.11
C LEU A 193 -11.60 -4.70 -19.99
N MET A 194 -12.20 -3.57 -19.62
CA MET A 194 -11.48 -2.32 -19.38
C MET A 194 -10.50 -2.48 -18.21
N GLU A 195 -10.95 -3.03 -17.10
CA GLU A 195 -10.11 -3.28 -15.92
C GLU A 195 -8.95 -4.23 -16.26
N ALA A 196 -9.23 -5.35 -16.95
CA ALA A 196 -8.19 -6.29 -17.37
C ALA A 196 -7.15 -5.64 -18.31
N LYS A 197 -7.58 -4.73 -19.20
CA LYS A 197 -6.68 -4.03 -20.11
C LYS A 197 -5.81 -3.00 -19.39
N ILE A 198 -6.40 -2.26 -18.43
CA ILE A 198 -5.65 -1.32 -17.57
C ILE A 198 -4.62 -2.09 -16.71
N GLU A 199 -4.99 -3.25 -16.14
CA GLU A 199 -4.07 -4.10 -15.40
C GLU A 199 -2.90 -4.55 -16.27
N SER A 200 -3.17 -5.07 -17.47
CA SER A 200 -2.13 -5.49 -18.42
C SER A 200 -1.19 -4.34 -18.84
N ASP A 201 -1.74 -3.16 -19.11
CA ASP A 201 -0.95 -1.97 -19.48
C ASP A 201 -0.11 -1.47 -18.28
N THR A 202 -0.65 -1.59 -17.07
CA THR A 202 0.06 -1.25 -15.83
C THR A 202 1.21 -2.22 -15.58
N ASP A 203 1.01 -3.52 -15.78
CA ASP A 203 2.06 -4.53 -15.64
C ASP A 203 3.20 -4.30 -16.63
N ALA A 204 2.89 -4.06 -17.90
CA ALA A 204 3.88 -3.74 -18.93
C ALA A 204 4.65 -2.45 -18.61
N PHE A 205 3.97 -1.45 -18.07
CA PHE A 205 4.60 -0.22 -17.59
C PHE A 205 5.55 -0.49 -16.41
N LEU A 206 5.11 -1.28 -15.42
CA LEU A 206 5.94 -1.62 -14.27
C LEU A 206 7.18 -2.43 -14.66
N ASP A 207 7.05 -3.38 -15.57
CA ASP A 207 8.20 -4.14 -16.08
C ASP A 207 9.24 -3.19 -16.70
N THR A 208 8.80 -2.29 -17.57
CA THR A 208 9.67 -1.27 -18.16
C THR A 208 10.27 -0.32 -17.10
N ALA A 209 9.48 0.06 -16.08
CA ALA A 209 9.95 0.94 -15.02
C ALA A 209 11.00 0.26 -14.15
N ARG A 210 10.82 -1.01 -13.80
CA ARG A 210 11.81 -1.82 -13.05
C ARG A 210 13.13 -1.97 -13.82
N GLU A 211 13.08 -2.21 -15.12
CA GLU A 211 14.28 -2.32 -15.96
C GLU A 211 15.12 -1.04 -16.00
N ARG A 212 14.47 0.13 -15.88
CA ARG A 212 15.13 1.45 -15.94
C ARG A 212 15.58 1.97 -14.59
N ALA A 213 14.97 1.46 -13.51
CA ALA A 213 15.24 1.94 -12.16
C ALA A 213 16.47 1.23 -11.56
N GLU A 214 17.18 1.94 -10.71
CA GLU A 214 18.15 1.36 -9.81
C GLU A 214 17.43 0.87 -8.54
N ILE A 215 17.29 -0.45 -8.41
CA ILE A 215 16.65 -1.11 -7.28
C ILE A 215 17.70 -1.94 -6.56
N VAL A 216 17.98 -1.59 -5.28
CA VAL A 216 18.95 -2.29 -4.46
C VAL A 216 18.28 -2.88 -3.24
N VAL A 217 18.31 -4.20 -3.10
CA VAL A 217 17.89 -4.90 -1.88
C VAL A 217 19.08 -4.93 -0.93
N LEU A 218 18.98 -4.21 0.17
CA LEU A 218 20.05 -4.03 1.15
C LEU A 218 20.07 -5.16 2.18
N ASN A 219 18.88 -5.59 2.63
CA ASN A 219 18.72 -6.64 3.62
C ASN A 219 17.58 -7.57 3.19
N PRO A 220 17.86 -8.84 2.92
CA PRO A 220 16.84 -9.86 2.71
C PRO A 220 15.90 -9.97 3.93
N VAL A 221 14.63 -10.24 3.71
CA VAL A 221 13.59 -10.38 4.73
C VAL A 221 13.00 -11.78 4.73
#